data_09108d42d4338d6b5856bc480be9b9ea
#
_entry.id   09108d42d4338d6b5856bc480be9b9ea
#
_cell.length_a   1.000
_cell.length_b   1.000
_cell.length_c   1.000
_cell.angle_alpha   90.00
_cell.angle_beta   90.00
_cell.angle_gamma   90.00
#
_symmetry.space_group_name_H-M   'P 1'
#
loop_
_entity.id
_entity.type
_entity.pdbx_description
1 polymer ?
#
loop_
_entity_poly.entity_id
_entity_poly.type
_entity_poly.pdbx_seq_one_letter_code
_entity_poly.pdbx_strand_id
1 'polypeptide(L)'
;GDEIEIFLIIKDNVIKDFSYQSQSCIYCNASANLATKNFKKKSKDKIKNFLKLLDKFNDKENISFPSEWKEFKKIFDKKNYARKECLTLPIKALKKVIQ
;
A
#
# COMPACT_ATOMS: atom_id res chain seq x y z
N GLY A 1 -17.14 -4.29 9.43
CA GLY A 1 -15.82 -3.70 9.28
C GLY A 1 -15.31 -3.74 7.85
N ASP A 2 -14.16 -3.14 7.66
CA ASP A 2 -13.52 -3.13 6.37
C ASP A 2 -12.88 -4.48 6.08
N GLU A 3 -13.08 -4.98 4.86
CA GLU A 3 -12.47 -6.22 4.41
C GLU A 3 -11.82 -5.99 3.05
N ILE A 4 -10.66 -6.62 2.85
CA ILE A 4 -9.98 -6.56 1.57
C ILE A 4 -9.32 -7.90 1.25
N GLU A 5 -9.41 -8.30 -0.02
CA GLU A 5 -8.66 -9.42 -0.55
C GLU A 5 -7.76 -8.91 -1.65
N ILE A 6 -6.52 -9.37 -1.65
CA ILE A 6 -5.52 -8.97 -2.64
C ILE A 6 -5.09 -10.21 -3.42
N PHE A 7 -5.04 -10.07 -4.73
CA PHE A 7 -4.64 -11.13 -5.65
C PHE A 7 -3.38 -10.69 -6.38
N LEU A 8 -2.33 -11.50 -6.27
CA LEU A 8 -1.04 -11.19 -6.89
C LEU A 8 -0.62 -12.30 -7.84
N ILE A 9 0.01 -11.90 -8.95
CA ILE A 9 0.79 -12.81 -9.78
C ILE A 9 2.23 -12.33 -9.70
N ILE A 10 3.10 -13.19 -9.14
CA ILE A 10 4.52 -12.87 -8.97
C ILE A 10 5.32 -13.85 -9.84
N LYS A 11 6.23 -13.30 -10.66
CA LYS A 11 7.12 -14.10 -11.49
C LYS A 11 8.48 -13.43 -11.53
N ASP A 12 9.53 -14.22 -11.34
CA ASP A 12 10.91 -13.72 -11.35
C ASP A 12 11.13 -12.57 -10.35
N ASN A 13 10.53 -12.70 -9.16
CA ASN A 13 10.62 -11.71 -8.08
C ASN A 13 10.00 -10.35 -8.41
N VAL A 14 9.12 -10.31 -9.41
CA VAL A 14 8.44 -9.09 -9.85
C VAL A 14 6.93 -9.32 -9.81
N ILE A 15 6.19 -8.32 -9.36
CA ILE A 15 4.73 -8.38 -9.39
C ILE A 15 4.25 -8.13 -10.81
N LYS A 16 3.73 -9.17 -11.44
CA LYS A 16 3.21 -9.10 -12.81
C LYS A 16 1.80 -8.58 -12.86
N ASP A 17 1.01 -8.90 -11.84
CA ASP A 17 -0.35 -8.40 -11.75
C ASP A 17 -0.74 -8.21 -10.30
N PHE A 18 -1.62 -7.24 -10.07
CA PHE A 18 -2.11 -6.86 -8.76
C PHE A 18 -3.57 -6.47 -8.90
N SER A 19 -4.44 -7.14 -8.18
CA SER A 19 -5.86 -6.77 -8.15
C SER A 19 -6.38 -6.92 -6.73
N TYR A 20 -7.55 -6.36 -6.46
CA TYR A 20 -8.15 -6.44 -5.14
C TYR A 20 -9.66 -6.42 -5.22
N GLN A 21 -10.28 -6.96 -4.18
CA GLN A 21 -11.70 -6.82 -3.91
C GLN A 21 -11.83 -6.28 -2.49
N SER A 22 -12.70 -5.31 -2.29
CA SER A 22 -12.88 -4.77 -0.95
C SER A 22 -14.33 -4.40 -0.69
N GLN A 23 -14.72 -4.55 0.58
CA GLN A 23 -15.93 -3.98 1.14
C GLN A 23 -15.46 -3.03 2.23
N SER A 24 -15.15 -1.80 1.84
CA SER A 24 -14.44 -0.90 2.73
C SER A 24 -14.75 0.54 2.40
N CYS A 25 -14.24 1.43 3.24
CA CYS A 25 -14.43 2.86 3.06
C CYS A 25 -13.59 3.41 1.90
N ILE A 26 -13.90 4.63 1.53
CA ILE A 26 -13.23 5.33 0.43
C ILE A 26 -11.71 5.42 0.62
N TYR A 27 -11.24 5.55 1.87
CA TYR A 27 -9.80 5.64 2.17
C TYR A 27 -9.09 4.33 1.89
N CYS A 28 -9.69 3.20 2.24
CA CYS A 28 -9.12 1.89 1.94
C CYS A 28 -9.05 1.67 0.42
N ASN A 29 -10.12 2.02 -0.29
CA ASN A 29 -10.15 1.90 -1.75
C ASN A 29 -9.11 2.79 -2.41
N ALA A 30 -8.91 4.00 -1.92
CA ALA A 30 -7.89 4.90 -2.45
C ALA A 30 -6.49 4.31 -2.30
N SER A 31 -6.19 3.77 -1.12
CA SER A 31 -4.90 3.13 -0.85
C SER A 31 -4.68 1.92 -1.75
N ALA A 32 -5.69 1.05 -1.87
CA ALA A 32 -5.61 -0.14 -2.72
C ALA A 32 -5.44 0.21 -4.19
N ASN A 33 -6.12 1.26 -4.66
CA ASN A 33 -5.97 1.76 -6.03
C ASN A 33 -4.54 2.20 -6.30
N LEU A 34 -3.93 2.95 -5.39
CA LEU A 34 -2.55 3.38 -5.54
C LEU A 34 -1.60 2.18 -5.57
N ALA A 35 -1.85 1.18 -4.73
CA ALA A 35 -1.05 -0.05 -4.73
C ALA A 35 -1.15 -0.77 -6.07
N THR A 36 -2.36 -0.94 -6.59
CA THR A 36 -2.58 -1.58 -7.89
C THR A 36 -1.82 -0.86 -8.99
N LYS A 37 -1.89 0.47 -8.99
CA LYS A 37 -1.29 1.30 -10.02
C LYS A 37 0.23 1.31 -9.95
N ASN A 38 0.79 1.33 -8.74
CA ASN A 38 2.21 1.59 -8.53
C ASN A 38 3.06 0.35 -8.28
N PHE A 39 2.45 -0.77 -7.84
CA PHE A 39 3.22 -1.97 -7.49
C PHE A 39 3.38 -2.95 -8.64
N LYS A 40 2.56 -2.87 -9.68
CA LYS A 40 2.73 -3.69 -10.87
C LYS A 40 4.09 -3.41 -11.50
N LYS A 41 4.76 -4.47 -11.95
CA LYS A 41 6.06 -4.43 -12.61
C LYS A 41 7.21 -4.02 -11.68
N LYS A 42 6.97 -3.93 -10.38
CA LYS A 42 8.00 -3.65 -9.39
C LYS A 42 8.49 -4.95 -8.75
N SER A 43 9.77 -4.97 -8.36
CA SER A 43 10.32 -6.14 -7.67
C SER A 43 9.77 -6.22 -6.25
N LYS A 44 9.73 -7.45 -5.71
CA LYS A 44 9.32 -7.68 -4.32
C LYS A 44 10.19 -6.89 -3.35
N ASP A 45 11.49 -6.86 -3.61
CA ASP A 45 12.44 -6.18 -2.71
C ASP A 45 12.17 -4.68 -2.66
N LYS A 46 11.92 -4.07 -3.82
CA LYS A 46 11.60 -2.65 -3.89
C LYS A 46 10.32 -2.34 -3.12
N ILE A 47 9.30 -3.18 -3.27
CA ILE A 47 8.04 -3.00 -2.57
C ILE A 47 8.21 -3.20 -1.07
N LYS A 48 8.96 -4.22 -0.64
CA LYS A 48 9.23 -4.45 0.78
C LYS A 48 9.89 -3.24 1.44
N ASN A 49 10.85 -2.63 0.75
CA ASN A 49 11.52 -1.44 1.27
C ASN A 49 10.55 -0.28 1.40
N PHE A 50 9.66 -0.11 0.43
CA PHE A 50 8.64 0.94 0.51
C PHE A 50 7.66 0.68 1.64
N LEU A 51 7.25 -0.57 1.86
CA LEU A 51 6.33 -0.89 2.96
C LEU A 51 6.94 -0.57 4.31
N LYS A 52 8.25 -0.75 4.47
CA LYS A 52 8.95 -0.33 5.69
C LYS A 52 8.88 1.17 5.88
N LEU A 53 8.99 1.92 4.80
CA LEU A 53 8.88 3.38 4.84
C LEU A 53 7.48 3.79 5.31
N LEU A 54 6.44 3.10 4.84
CA LEU A 54 5.06 3.39 5.23
C LEU A 54 4.78 3.10 6.71
N ASP A 55 5.58 2.26 7.37
CA ASP A 55 5.41 2.01 8.80
C ASP A 55 5.55 3.28 9.63
N LYS A 56 6.29 4.28 9.14
CA LYS A 56 6.41 5.58 9.80
C LYS A 56 5.06 6.28 9.95
N PHE A 57 4.13 6.02 9.05
CA PHE A 57 2.79 6.60 9.14
C PHE A 57 2.06 6.15 10.41
N ASN A 58 2.23 4.88 10.79
CA ASN A 58 1.62 4.35 12.02
C ASN A 58 2.18 5.03 13.27
N ASP A 59 3.42 5.47 13.22
CA ASP A 59 4.10 6.15 14.33
C ASP A 59 3.94 7.67 14.28
N LYS A 60 3.10 8.15 13.38
CA LYS A 60 2.82 9.58 13.20
C LYS A 60 4.06 10.37 12.81
N GLU A 61 5.04 9.71 12.21
CA GLU A 61 6.26 10.36 11.74
C GLU A 61 6.08 10.92 10.33
N ASN A 62 6.86 11.93 10.01
CA ASN A 62 6.89 12.45 8.65
C ASN A 62 7.57 11.46 7.72
N ILE A 63 7.00 11.27 6.55
CA ILE A 63 7.57 10.39 5.53
C ILE A 63 8.09 11.24 4.37
N SER A 64 9.35 11.01 4.00
CA SER A 64 9.92 11.60 2.80
C SER A 64 9.79 10.60 1.66
N PHE A 65 8.86 10.83 0.74
CA PHE A 65 8.57 9.88 -0.34
C PHE A 65 9.54 10.07 -1.50
N PRO A 66 10.21 8.98 -1.95
CA PRO A 66 10.95 9.01 -3.21
C PRO A 66 10.01 9.35 -4.37
N SER A 67 10.56 9.90 -5.44
CA SER A 67 9.74 10.35 -6.58
C SER A 67 8.91 9.23 -7.20
N GLU A 68 9.39 7.99 -7.19
CA GLU A 68 8.64 6.87 -7.75
C GLU A 68 7.38 6.52 -6.94
N TRP A 69 7.31 6.94 -5.69
CA TRP A 69 6.18 6.69 -4.79
C TRP A 69 5.42 7.96 -4.42
N LYS A 70 5.63 9.03 -5.16
CA LYS A 70 5.09 10.36 -4.82
C LYS A 70 3.56 10.41 -4.68
N GLU A 71 2.85 9.54 -5.40
CA GLU A 71 1.39 9.53 -5.33
C GLU A 71 0.87 9.15 -3.95
N PHE A 72 1.62 8.32 -3.22
CA PHE A 72 1.23 7.90 -1.88
C PHE A 72 1.26 9.05 -0.87
N LYS A 73 2.04 10.09 -1.15
CA LYS A 73 2.12 11.27 -0.28
C LYS A 73 0.76 11.94 -0.11
N LYS A 74 -0.10 11.86 -1.11
CA LYS A 74 -1.41 12.52 -1.08
C LYS A 74 -2.33 11.95 -0.01
N ILE A 75 -2.21 10.66 0.28
CA ILE A 75 -3.08 9.98 1.25
C ILE A 75 -2.36 9.62 2.54
N PHE A 76 -1.08 9.25 2.49
CA PHE A 76 -0.29 8.94 3.69
C PHE A 76 0.33 10.22 4.24
N ASP A 77 -0.55 11.11 4.70
CA ASP A 77 -0.22 12.42 5.21
C ASP A 77 -0.85 12.59 6.59
N LYS A 78 -0.25 13.42 7.44
CA LYS A 78 -0.72 13.63 8.81
C LYS A 78 -2.19 14.04 8.89
N LYS A 79 -2.69 14.75 7.90
CA LYS A 79 -4.10 15.15 7.85
C LYS A 79 -5.05 13.96 7.80
N ASN A 80 -4.57 12.82 7.32
CA ASN A 80 -5.35 11.60 7.20
C ASN A 80 -5.04 10.58 8.29
N TYR A 81 -4.26 10.96 9.31
CA TYR A 81 -3.83 10.02 10.35
C TYR A 81 -5.02 9.36 11.07
N ALA A 82 -6.12 10.09 11.24
CA ALA A 82 -7.32 9.54 11.86
C ALA A 82 -7.91 8.36 11.07
N ARG A 83 -7.53 8.22 9.81
CA ARG A 83 -7.97 7.13 8.92
C ARG A 83 -6.88 6.09 8.69
N LYS A 84 -5.87 6.03 9.55
CA LYS A 84 -4.73 5.14 9.36
C LYS A 84 -5.14 3.67 9.25
N GLU A 85 -6.16 3.24 9.99
CA GLU A 85 -6.61 1.85 9.94
C GLU A 85 -7.11 1.48 8.53
N CYS A 86 -7.90 2.36 7.92
CA CYS A 86 -8.39 2.16 6.56
C CYS A 86 -7.26 2.22 5.53
N LEU A 87 -6.37 3.21 5.66
CA LEU A 87 -5.30 3.43 4.71
C LEU A 87 -4.26 2.30 4.72
N THR A 88 -3.99 1.73 5.89
CA THR A 88 -2.98 0.69 6.04
C THR A 88 -3.52 -0.72 5.81
N LEU A 89 -4.84 -0.90 5.73
CA LEU A 89 -5.42 -2.22 5.55
C LEU A 89 -4.89 -2.94 4.29
N PRO A 90 -4.89 -2.33 3.09
CA PRO A 90 -4.31 -2.98 1.91
C PRO A 90 -2.82 -3.26 2.08
N ILE A 91 -2.11 -2.39 2.76
CA ILE A 91 -0.67 -2.54 2.99
C ILE A 91 -0.39 -3.75 3.90
N LYS A 92 -1.16 -3.90 4.96
CA LYS A 92 -1.05 -5.06 5.86
C LYS A 92 -1.36 -6.36 5.13
N ALA A 93 -2.39 -6.37 4.29
CA ALA A 93 -2.74 -7.53 3.49
C ALA A 93 -1.61 -7.89 2.53
N LEU A 94 -1.01 -6.89 1.88
CA LEU A 94 0.10 -7.12 0.96
C LEU A 94 1.33 -7.68 1.68
N LYS A 95 1.66 -7.16 2.86
CA LYS A 95 2.79 -7.66 3.64
C LYS A 95 2.71 -9.16 3.91
N LYS A 96 1.51 -9.67 4.17
CA LYS A 96 1.31 -11.09 4.44
C LYS A 96 1.60 -11.97 3.22
N VAL A 97 1.34 -11.45 2.04
CA VAL A 97 1.46 -12.23 0.80
C VAL A 97 2.88 -12.20 0.24
N ILE A 98 3.60 -11.09 0.42
CA ILE A 98 4.87 -10.86 -0.28
C ILE A 98 6.09 -11.19 0.57
N GLN A 99 5.92 -11.51 1.82
CA GLN A 99 7.01 -11.91 2.72
C GLN A 99 7.70 -13.19 2.29
#